data_bf9d0952146e59c1fdc9518f7c691dd8
#
_entry.id   bf9d0952146e59c1fdc9518f7c691dd8
#
_cell.length_a   1.000
_cell.length_b   1.000
_cell.length_c   1.000
_cell.angle_alpha   90.00
_cell.angle_beta   90.00
_cell.angle_gamma   90.00
#
_symmetry.space_group_name_H-M   'P 1'
#
loop_
_entity.id
_entity.type
_entity.pdbx_description
1 polymer ?
#
loop_
_entity_poly.entity_id
_entity_poly.type
_entity_poly.pdbx_seq_one_letter_code
_entity_poly.pdbx_strand_id
1 'polypeptide(L)'
;PRLLIKKMELLFETITSCVPPFIQIAAAEVLDAGPQITEKMINEYQSRRDLLVDGLNTIRGIRCGKSEGTFYAFANIKSISSDSESFSNKLLKEQFIATCPGIYFGENGEGFVRFCFANSKSNINEAIERLRKKFNK
;
A
#
# COMPACT_ATOMS: atom_id res chain seq x y z
N PRO A 1 1.66 12.26 27.29
CA PRO A 1 1.77 13.36 28.24
C PRO A 1 2.24 14.64 27.54
N ARG A 2 1.61 15.78 27.84
CA ARG A 2 1.85 17.07 27.17
C ARG A 2 3.32 17.52 27.21
N LEU A 3 4.02 17.19 28.28
CA LEU A 3 5.44 17.49 28.46
C LEU A 3 6.32 16.70 27.48
N LEU A 4 5.97 15.45 27.21
CA LEU A 4 6.69 14.61 26.24
C LEU A 4 6.54 15.17 24.83
N ILE A 5 5.31 15.56 24.43
CA ILE A 5 5.05 16.17 23.12
C ILE A 5 5.90 17.43 22.93
N LYS A 6 5.94 18.33 23.91
CA LYS A 6 6.77 19.54 23.82
C LYS A 6 8.26 19.25 23.65
N LYS A 7 8.78 18.22 24.31
CA LYS A 7 10.18 17.80 24.13
C LYS A 7 10.43 17.17 22.75
N MET A 8 9.45 16.43 22.24
CA MET A 8 9.51 15.89 20.87
C MET A 8 9.47 17.01 19.83
N GLU A 9 8.61 18.01 20.00
CA GLU A 9 8.55 19.19 19.12
C GLU A 9 9.91 19.88 19.05
N LEU A 10 10.55 20.17 20.19
CA LEU A 10 11.87 20.79 20.26
C LEU A 10 12.96 19.93 19.60
N LEU A 11 12.88 18.61 19.77
CA LEU A 11 13.81 17.68 19.15
C LEU A 11 13.63 17.68 17.61
N PHE A 12 12.38 17.65 17.13
CA PHE A 12 12.08 17.74 15.69
C PHE A 12 12.53 19.06 15.08
N GLU A 13 12.32 20.19 15.76
CA GLU A 13 12.80 21.50 15.33
C GLU A 13 14.33 21.49 15.15
N THR A 14 15.06 20.82 16.05
CA THR A 14 16.52 20.74 16.01
C THR A 14 17.06 19.78 14.94
N ILE A 15 16.41 18.61 14.76
CA ILE A 15 16.90 17.53 13.86
C ILE A 15 16.41 17.74 12.43
N THR A 16 15.13 18.02 12.25
CA THR A 16 14.48 18.09 10.94
C THR A 16 14.42 19.52 10.42
N SER A 17 14.32 20.50 11.35
CA SER A 17 14.18 21.91 11.03
C SER A 17 12.91 22.16 10.17
N CYS A 18 13.04 22.87 9.05
CA CYS A 18 11.94 23.13 8.13
C CYS A 18 12.11 22.35 6.83
N VAL A 19 11.03 22.23 6.05
CA VAL A 19 11.13 21.74 4.68
C VAL A 19 12.09 22.66 3.89
N PRO A 20 13.10 22.15 3.19
CA PRO A 20 14.03 22.97 2.43
C PRO A 20 13.32 23.93 1.46
N PRO A 21 13.79 25.19 1.32
CA PRO A 21 13.10 26.19 0.49
C PRO A 21 12.83 25.76 -0.95
N PHE A 22 13.75 25.02 -1.58
CA PHE A 22 13.56 24.55 -2.95
C PHE A 22 12.41 23.54 -3.08
N ILE A 23 12.15 22.73 -2.03
CA ILE A 23 11.01 21.81 -2.00
C ILE A 23 9.70 22.60 -1.81
N GLN A 24 9.72 23.66 -1.00
CA GLN A 24 8.56 24.52 -0.81
C GLN A 24 8.19 25.24 -2.13
N ILE A 25 9.16 25.76 -2.86
CA ILE A 25 8.98 26.39 -4.17
C ILE A 25 8.40 25.36 -5.16
N ALA A 26 8.99 24.16 -5.24
CA ALA A 26 8.50 23.11 -6.12
C ALA A 26 7.04 22.69 -5.79
N ALA A 27 6.70 22.62 -4.50
CA ALA A 27 5.34 22.32 -4.07
C ALA A 27 4.34 23.45 -4.48
N ALA A 28 4.73 24.70 -4.33
CA ALA A 28 3.93 25.84 -4.76
C ALA A 28 3.66 25.80 -6.28
N GLU A 29 4.68 25.57 -7.09
CA GLU A 29 4.56 25.43 -8.54
C GLU A 29 3.60 24.30 -8.95
N VAL A 30 3.65 23.15 -8.25
CA VAL A 30 2.73 22.03 -8.52
C VAL A 30 1.29 22.38 -8.16
N LEU A 31 1.07 23.12 -7.07
CA LEU A 31 -0.27 23.56 -6.67
C LEU A 31 -0.84 24.58 -7.65
N ASP A 32 -0.04 25.53 -8.11
CA ASP A 32 -0.43 26.57 -9.06
C ASP A 32 -0.68 26.01 -10.46
N ALA A 33 0.05 24.98 -10.85
CA ALA A 33 -0.14 24.33 -12.15
C ALA A 33 -1.45 23.53 -12.28
N GLY A 34 -2.12 23.23 -11.16
CA GLY A 34 -3.44 22.61 -11.13
C GLY A 34 -3.46 21.08 -11.32
N PRO A 35 -4.67 20.48 -11.36
CA PRO A 35 -4.84 19.01 -11.31
C PRO A 35 -4.34 18.27 -12.53
N GLN A 36 -4.15 18.91 -13.68
CA GLN A 36 -3.70 18.28 -14.93
C GLN A 36 -2.33 17.62 -14.80
N ILE A 37 -1.46 18.11 -13.90
CA ILE A 37 -0.15 17.50 -13.65
C ILE A 37 -0.27 16.08 -13.09
N THR A 38 -1.25 15.86 -12.20
CA THR A 38 -1.46 14.58 -11.52
C THR A 38 -2.42 13.66 -12.27
N GLU A 39 -3.22 14.16 -13.21
CA GLU A 39 -4.28 13.42 -13.89
C GLU A 39 -3.75 12.15 -14.60
N LYS A 40 -2.65 12.28 -15.33
CA LYS A 40 -2.01 11.14 -16.02
C LYS A 40 -1.56 10.07 -15.04
N MET A 41 -1.01 10.48 -13.90
CA MET A 41 -0.57 9.56 -12.84
C MET A 41 -1.76 8.90 -12.14
N ILE A 42 -2.82 9.65 -11.87
CA ILE A 42 -4.06 9.14 -11.27
C ILE A 42 -4.67 8.06 -12.17
N ASN A 43 -4.81 8.32 -13.46
CA ASN A 43 -5.36 7.36 -14.43
C ASN A 43 -4.52 6.07 -14.49
N GLU A 44 -3.19 6.18 -14.47
CA GLU A 44 -2.31 5.01 -14.45
C GLU A 44 -2.45 4.21 -13.14
N TYR A 45 -2.49 4.88 -11.99
CA TYR A 45 -2.71 4.19 -10.72
C TYR A 45 -4.09 3.55 -10.61
N GLN A 46 -5.11 4.19 -11.14
CA GLN A 46 -6.46 3.59 -11.20
C GLN A 46 -6.45 2.30 -12.02
N SER A 47 -5.79 2.31 -13.18
CA SER A 47 -5.64 1.12 -14.02
C SER A 47 -4.88 -0.02 -13.31
N ARG A 48 -3.82 0.31 -12.56
CA ARG A 48 -3.06 -0.68 -11.78
C ARG A 48 -3.84 -1.20 -10.58
N ARG A 49 -4.60 -0.33 -9.91
CA ARG A 49 -5.52 -0.72 -8.84
C ARG A 49 -6.51 -1.75 -9.34
N ASP A 50 -7.18 -1.44 -10.44
CA ASP A 50 -8.22 -2.31 -10.99
C ASP A 50 -7.62 -3.66 -11.40
N LEU A 51 -6.47 -3.66 -12.06
CA LEU A 51 -5.73 -4.88 -12.41
C LEU A 51 -5.42 -5.74 -11.18
N LEU A 52 -4.88 -5.14 -10.11
CA LEU A 52 -4.54 -5.87 -8.89
C LEU A 52 -5.78 -6.38 -8.18
N VAL A 53 -6.78 -5.53 -7.94
CA VAL A 53 -7.98 -5.88 -7.18
C VAL A 53 -8.80 -6.94 -7.90
N ASP A 54 -9.03 -6.77 -9.20
CA ASP A 54 -9.75 -7.75 -10.01
C ASP A 54 -8.99 -9.08 -10.04
N GLY A 55 -7.65 -9.05 -10.18
CA GLY A 55 -6.80 -10.24 -10.10
C GLY A 55 -6.87 -10.94 -8.74
N LEU A 56 -6.77 -10.21 -7.63
CA LEU A 56 -6.87 -10.78 -6.28
C LEU A 56 -8.22 -11.45 -6.04
N ASN A 57 -9.30 -10.87 -6.53
CA ASN A 57 -10.65 -11.44 -6.38
C ASN A 57 -10.89 -12.72 -7.20
N THR A 58 -9.99 -13.10 -8.11
CA THR A 58 -10.04 -14.41 -8.77
C THR A 58 -9.36 -15.51 -7.96
N ILE A 59 -8.70 -15.17 -6.85
CA ILE A 59 -7.96 -16.11 -6.03
C ILE A 59 -8.86 -16.63 -4.93
N ARG A 60 -8.94 -17.96 -4.80
CA ARG A 60 -9.78 -18.61 -3.79
C ARG A 60 -9.37 -18.16 -2.38
N GLY A 61 -10.35 -17.66 -1.63
CA GLY A 61 -10.17 -17.25 -0.23
C GLY A 61 -9.65 -15.81 -0.05
N ILE A 62 -9.36 -15.07 -1.13
CA ILE A 62 -9.03 -13.65 -1.08
C ILE A 62 -10.22 -12.81 -1.50
N ARG A 63 -10.46 -11.72 -0.78
CA ARG A 63 -11.46 -10.69 -1.13
C ARG A 63 -10.82 -9.31 -0.96
N CYS A 64 -10.95 -8.47 -1.95
CA CYS A 64 -10.39 -7.13 -1.94
C CYS A 64 -11.38 -6.12 -2.53
N GLY A 65 -11.70 -5.07 -1.78
CA GLY A 65 -12.46 -3.93 -2.28
C GLY A 65 -11.56 -2.96 -3.04
N LYS A 66 -12.13 -2.21 -3.99
CA LYS A 66 -11.43 -1.12 -4.67
C LYS A 66 -11.31 0.07 -3.73
N SER A 67 -10.10 0.52 -3.45
CA SER A 67 -9.84 1.75 -2.70
C SER A 67 -10.12 2.98 -3.56
N GLU A 68 -10.69 4.02 -2.97
CA GLU A 68 -10.96 5.29 -3.65
C GLU A 68 -9.74 6.21 -3.71
N GLY A 69 -8.71 5.90 -2.95
CA GLY A 69 -7.46 6.64 -2.90
C GLY A 69 -6.25 5.75 -2.62
N THR A 70 -5.12 6.34 -2.42
CA THR A 70 -3.82 5.69 -2.18
C THR A 70 -3.31 4.86 -3.38
N PHE A 71 -2.21 4.15 -3.16
CA PHE A 71 -1.66 3.13 -4.06
C PHE A 71 -1.57 1.77 -3.37
N TYR A 72 -2.48 1.52 -2.42
CA TYR A 72 -2.57 0.29 -1.66
C TYR A 72 -3.94 -0.39 -1.83
N ALA A 73 -3.92 -1.72 -1.83
CA ALA A 73 -5.10 -2.58 -1.75
C ALA A 73 -5.02 -3.39 -0.45
N PHE A 74 -6.10 -3.39 0.34
CA PHE A 74 -6.18 -4.08 1.63
C PHE A 74 -7.04 -5.32 1.46
N ALA A 75 -6.41 -6.47 1.29
CA ALA A 75 -7.06 -7.72 0.94
C ALA A 75 -7.40 -8.55 2.18
N ASN A 76 -8.65 -8.98 2.29
CA ASN A 76 -9.12 -9.93 3.29
C ASN A 76 -8.63 -11.35 2.95
N ILE A 77 -7.95 -11.99 3.89
CA ILE A 77 -7.40 -13.34 3.78
C ILE A 77 -7.92 -14.29 4.87
N LYS A 78 -8.96 -13.90 5.62
CA LYS A 78 -9.48 -14.67 6.76
C LYS A 78 -9.89 -16.10 6.42
N SER A 79 -10.27 -16.35 5.16
CA SER A 79 -10.59 -17.71 4.69
C SER A 79 -9.33 -18.58 4.44
N ILE A 80 -8.13 -17.99 4.44
CA ILE A 80 -6.86 -18.70 4.21
C ILE A 80 -6.03 -18.73 5.50
N SER A 81 -5.96 -17.62 6.22
CA SER A 81 -5.16 -17.46 7.44
C SER A 81 -5.77 -16.44 8.38
N SER A 82 -5.73 -16.77 9.68
CA SER A 82 -6.05 -15.84 10.78
C SER A 82 -4.82 -15.10 11.31
N ASP A 83 -3.63 -15.35 10.74
CA ASP A 83 -2.35 -14.77 11.12
C ASP A 83 -1.77 -14.08 9.87
N SER A 84 -1.92 -12.76 9.81
CA SER A 84 -1.49 -11.93 8.68
C SER A 84 0.04 -11.83 8.57
N GLU A 85 0.74 -11.92 9.68
CA GLU A 85 2.20 -11.85 9.70
C GLU A 85 2.82 -13.13 9.15
N SER A 86 2.38 -14.30 9.64
CA SER A 86 2.79 -15.59 9.11
C SER A 86 2.46 -15.72 7.61
N PHE A 87 1.27 -15.27 7.19
CA PHE A 87 0.86 -15.29 5.80
C PHE A 87 1.79 -14.42 4.93
N SER A 88 2.07 -13.18 5.33
CA SER A 88 2.96 -12.26 4.60
C SER A 88 4.38 -12.82 4.49
N ASN A 89 4.90 -13.39 5.58
CA ASN A 89 6.22 -14.04 5.61
C ASN A 89 6.29 -15.24 4.66
N LYS A 90 5.23 -16.06 4.58
CA LYS A 90 5.16 -17.18 3.62
C LYS A 90 5.09 -16.70 2.18
N LEU A 91 4.32 -15.64 1.90
CA LEU A 91 4.28 -15.05 0.56
C LEU A 91 5.66 -14.55 0.12
N LEU A 92 6.38 -13.89 1.03
CA LEU A 92 7.72 -13.39 0.74
C LEU A 92 8.69 -14.55 0.45
N LYS A 93 8.74 -15.56 1.31
CA LYS A 93 9.69 -16.67 1.20
C LYS A 93 9.41 -17.63 0.04
N GLU A 94 8.13 -17.92 -0.21
CA GLU A 94 7.74 -18.97 -1.15
C GLU A 94 7.32 -18.45 -2.52
N GLN A 95 6.82 -17.22 -2.58
CA GLN A 95 6.29 -16.62 -3.80
C GLN A 95 7.05 -15.36 -4.25
N PHE A 96 8.00 -14.87 -3.42
CA PHE A 96 8.73 -13.63 -3.64
C PHE A 96 7.80 -12.42 -3.83
N ILE A 97 6.70 -12.40 -3.05
CA ILE A 97 5.73 -11.32 -3.03
C ILE A 97 5.80 -10.66 -1.66
N ALA A 98 6.26 -9.40 -1.62
CA ALA A 98 6.28 -8.59 -0.43
C ALA A 98 4.91 -7.96 -0.18
N THR A 99 4.37 -8.16 1.02
CA THR A 99 3.13 -7.56 1.51
C THR A 99 3.33 -7.06 2.92
N CYS A 100 2.45 -6.18 3.40
CA CYS A 100 2.48 -5.73 4.77
C CYS A 100 1.36 -6.42 5.56
N PRO A 101 1.67 -7.08 6.69
CA PRO A 101 0.66 -7.68 7.56
C PRO A 101 -0.36 -6.67 8.05
N GLY A 102 -1.64 -7.05 8.06
CA GLY A 102 -2.70 -6.16 8.49
C GLY A 102 -2.63 -5.82 9.98
N ILE A 103 -2.15 -6.75 10.81
CA ILE A 103 -1.98 -6.52 12.26
C ILE A 103 -1.10 -5.28 12.56
N TYR A 104 -0.19 -4.89 11.67
CA TYR A 104 0.65 -3.71 11.85
C TYR A 104 -0.15 -2.39 11.74
N PHE A 105 -1.41 -2.45 11.32
CA PHE A 105 -2.35 -1.32 11.27
C PHE A 105 -3.36 -1.35 12.43
N GLY A 106 -3.11 -2.18 13.43
CA GLY A 106 -3.97 -2.37 14.60
C GLY A 106 -4.74 -3.70 14.57
N GLU A 107 -5.36 -4.06 15.69
CA GLU A 107 -6.03 -5.35 15.89
C GLU A 107 -7.12 -5.64 14.84
N ASN A 108 -7.85 -4.62 14.41
CA ASN A 108 -8.87 -4.75 13.37
C ASN A 108 -8.31 -5.08 11.98
N GLY A 109 -7.00 -4.90 11.79
CA GLY A 109 -6.30 -5.28 10.57
C GLY A 109 -5.95 -6.76 10.49
N GLU A 110 -6.12 -7.54 11.58
CA GLU A 110 -5.83 -8.97 11.55
C GLU A 110 -6.75 -9.73 10.58
N GLY A 111 -6.17 -10.66 9.83
CA GLY A 111 -6.84 -11.36 8.74
C GLY A 111 -6.91 -10.56 7.43
N PHE A 112 -6.14 -9.47 7.34
CA PHE A 112 -5.93 -8.70 6.12
C PHE A 112 -4.44 -8.60 5.79
N VAL A 113 -4.14 -8.34 4.52
CA VAL A 113 -2.78 -7.97 4.07
C VAL A 113 -2.83 -6.80 3.09
N ARG A 114 -1.86 -5.90 3.20
CA ARG A 114 -1.74 -4.75 2.33
C ARG A 114 -0.80 -5.03 1.17
N PHE A 115 -1.32 -4.97 -0.04
CA PHE A 115 -0.58 -4.96 -1.29
C PHE A 115 -0.32 -3.51 -1.74
N CYS A 116 0.75 -3.32 -2.52
CA CYS A 116 1.08 -2.05 -3.16
C CYS A 116 0.98 -2.21 -4.68
N PHE A 117 0.21 -1.34 -5.35
CA PHE A 117 0.12 -1.32 -6.81
C PHE A 117 0.95 -0.20 -7.47
N ALA A 118 1.80 0.50 -6.70
CA ALA A 118 2.82 1.39 -7.24
C ALA A 118 3.98 0.57 -7.85
N ASN A 119 3.65 -0.24 -8.85
CA ASN A 119 4.57 -1.15 -9.53
C ASN A 119 4.15 -1.29 -10.99
N SER A 120 4.98 -1.92 -11.85
CA SER A 120 4.61 -2.17 -13.24
C SER A 120 3.42 -3.13 -13.36
N LYS A 121 2.60 -2.98 -14.40
CA LYS A 121 1.50 -3.92 -14.69
C LYS A 121 2.01 -5.36 -14.91
N SER A 122 3.22 -5.50 -15.45
CA SER A 122 3.87 -6.80 -15.62
C SER A 122 4.11 -7.49 -14.28
N ASN A 123 4.70 -6.78 -13.31
CA ASN A 123 4.96 -7.33 -11.98
C ASN A 123 3.68 -7.62 -11.21
N ILE A 124 2.65 -6.79 -11.38
CA ILE A 124 1.31 -7.04 -10.78
C ILE A 124 0.71 -8.33 -11.35
N ASN A 125 0.73 -8.51 -12.67
CA ASN A 125 0.24 -9.74 -13.30
C ASN A 125 1.02 -10.97 -12.85
N GLU A 126 2.34 -10.88 -12.78
CA GLU A 126 3.19 -11.97 -12.32
C GLU A 126 2.86 -12.37 -10.86
N ALA A 127 2.67 -11.39 -9.98
CA ALA A 127 2.26 -11.66 -8.61
C ALA A 127 0.90 -12.37 -8.54
N ILE A 128 -0.09 -11.93 -9.33
CA ILE A 128 -1.41 -12.55 -9.42
C ILE A 128 -1.28 -14.01 -9.88
N GLU A 129 -0.50 -14.28 -10.92
CA GLU A 129 -0.30 -15.65 -11.42
C GLU A 129 0.38 -16.57 -10.40
N ARG A 130 1.37 -16.09 -9.65
CA ARG A 130 2.01 -16.84 -8.55
C ARG A 130 1.01 -17.16 -7.44
N LEU A 131 0.17 -16.21 -7.06
CA LEU A 131 -0.90 -16.43 -6.06
C LEU A 131 -1.96 -17.42 -6.57
N ARG A 132 -2.40 -17.32 -7.82
CA ARG A 132 -3.33 -18.29 -8.43
C ARG A 132 -2.77 -19.71 -8.40
N LYS A 133 -1.53 -19.91 -8.82
CA LYS A 133 -0.88 -21.22 -8.80
C LYS A 133 -0.80 -21.83 -7.40
N LYS A 134 -0.67 -20.97 -6.36
CA LYS A 134 -0.60 -21.41 -4.97
C LYS A 134 -1.96 -21.77 -4.37
N PHE A 135 -2.98 -20.95 -4.60
CA PHE A 135 -4.24 -21.01 -3.86
C PHE A 135 -5.43 -21.59 -4.65
N ASN A 136 -5.37 -21.66 -5.98
CA ASN A 136 -6.46 -22.18 -6.80
C ASN A 136 -6.26 -23.67 -7.18
N LYS A 137 -5.38 -24.38 -6.44
CA LYS A 137 -5.20 -25.82 -6.61
C LYS A 137 -6.40 -26.59 -6.06
#